data_c4327dbfc17c5d376ffd3aa003ee1020
#
_entry.id   c4327dbfc17c5d376ffd3aa003ee1020
#
_cell.length_a   1.000
_cell.length_b   1.000
_cell.length_c   1.000
_cell.angle_alpha   90.00
_cell.angle_beta   90.00
_cell.angle_gamma   90.00
#
_symmetry.space_group_name_H-M   'P 1'
#
loop_
_entity.id
_entity.type
_entity.pdbx_description
1 polymer ?
#
loop_
_entity_poly.entity_id
_entity_poly.type
_entity_poly.pdbx_seq_one_letter_code
_entity_poly.pdbx_strand_id
1 'polypeptide(L)'
;PNDYEKIIKEWDDNDGISYDCRKYLSQKVFATMANYNKSISQYLNELDSGLHDYNFEKATSLRYGENPHQNAKLYTFQGLEHKNIANADIIQGKELSYNNIVDADAALECVKEFEEPACVIVKHANPCGVAASNSIYNSYDLAFKTDPTSAFGGVIAFNKNVDLETAKEMNTRQFIEVVIAPGFDEDAIKEFANKKNIRILKIDMAKDNPYPGTLKKISGGILVQD
;
A
#
# COMPACT_ATOMS: atom_id res chain seq x y z
N PRO A 1 5.37 -23.36 -17.25
CA PRO A 1 6.84 -23.38 -17.44
C PRO A 1 7.58 -23.12 -16.13
N ASN A 2 7.10 -22.19 -15.29
CA ASN A 2 7.79 -21.74 -14.07
C ASN A 2 8.00 -22.82 -13.00
N ASP A 3 7.34 -23.99 -13.10
CA ASP A 3 7.44 -25.08 -12.13
C ASP A 3 8.33 -26.24 -12.63
N TYR A 4 8.78 -26.23 -13.87
CA TYR A 4 9.51 -27.34 -14.46
C TYR A 4 10.81 -27.65 -13.74
N GLU A 5 11.61 -26.65 -13.42
CA GLU A 5 12.87 -26.85 -12.68
C GLU A 5 12.65 -27.45 -11.30
N LYS A 6 11.60 -26.99 -10.60
CA LYS A 6 11.24 -27.54 -9.30
C LYS A 6 10.81 -28.99 -9.40
N ILE A 7 10.00 -29.33 -10.40
CA ILE A 7 9.50 -30.69 -10.62
C ILE A 7 10.66 -31.64 -10.97
N ILE A 8 11.55 -31.23 -11.89
CA ILE A 8 12.71 -32.01 -12.31
C ILE A 8 13.62 -32.27 -11.11
N LYS A 9 13.96 -31.22 -10.36
CA LYS A 9 14.80 -31.37 -9.16
C LYS A 9 14.21 -32.32 -8.13
N GLU A 10 12.91 -32.21 -7.85
CA GLU A 10 12.25 -33.08 -6.87
C GLU A 10 12.20 -34.53 -7.34
N TRP A 11 12.05 -34.74 -8.65
CA TRP A 11 12.10 -36.09 -9.25
C TRP A 11 13.50 -36.69 -9.13
N ASP A 12 14.53 -35.92 -9.46
CA ASP A 12 15.92 -36.38 -9.40
C ASP A 12 16.37 -36.70 -7.96
N ASP A 13 15.93 -35.88 -6.99
CA ASP A 13 16.30 -36.02 -5.58
C ASP A 13 15.57 -37.17 -4.87
N ASN A 14 14.33 -37.54 -5.29
CA ASN A 14 13.45 -38.43 -4.55
C ASN A 14 12.90 -39.61 -5.35
N ASP A 15 13.35 -39.83 -6.60
CA ASP A 15 12.81 -40.83 -7.54
C ASP A 15 11.27 -40.73 -7.68
N GLY A 16 10.77 -39.52 -7.64
CA GLY A 16 9.34 -39.19 -7.77
C GLY A 16 8.96 -37.82 -7.25
N ILE A 17 7.68 -37.48 -7.39
CA ILE A 17 7.12 -36.21 -6.96
C ILE A 17 6.38 -36.38 -5.63
N SER A 18 6.73 -35.59 -4.63
CA SER A 18 6.12 -35.63 -3.30
C SER A 18 4.60 -35.33 -3.33
N TYR A 19 3.91 -35.75 -2.28
CA TYR A 19 2.49 -35.42 -2.11
C TYR A 19 2.25 -33.90 -2.07
N ASP A 20 3.11 -33.15 -1.41
CA ASP A 20 2.97 -31.69 -1.27
C ASP A 20 3.16 -30.97 -2.60
N CYS A 21 4.12 -31.43 -3.42
CA CYS A 21 4.31 -30.89 -4.76
C CYS A 21 3.11 -31.19 -5.66
N ARG A 22 2.61 -32.44 -5.64
CA ARG A 22 1.39 -32.80 -6.40
C ARG A 22 0.18 -32.00 -5.95
N LYS A 23 0.00 -31.80 -4.65
CA LYS A 23 -1.07 -30.97 -4.09
C LYS A 23 -0.96 -29.51 -4.55
N TYR A 24 0.24 -28.94 -4.50
CA TYR A 24 0.51 -27.59 -5.01
C TYR A 24 0.18 -27.45 -6.50
N LEU A 25 0.67 -28.40 -7.33
CA LEU A 25 0.40 -28.39 -8.76
C LEU A 25 -1.09 -28.56 -9.08
N SER A 26 -1.79 -29.41 -8.33
CA SER A 26 -3.24 -29.58 -8.46
C SER A 26 -3.99 -28.29 -8.15
N GLN A 27 -3.67 -27.62 -7.04
CA GLN A 27 -4.24 -26.30 -6.71
C GLN A 27 -4.02 -25.28 -7.83
N LYS A 28 -2.81 -25.26 -8.40
CA LYS A 28 -2.44 -24.36 -9.49
C LYS A 28 -3.24 -24.65 -10.77
N VAL A 29 -3.43 -25.93 -11.11
CA VAL A 29 -4.25 -26.33 -12.26
C VAL A 29 -5.69 -25.83 -12.10
N PHE A 30 -6.32 -26.10 -10.96
CA PHE A 30 -7.70 -25.68 -10.71
C PHE A 30 -7.84 -24.14 -10.69
N ALA A 31 -6.88 -23.42 -10.12
CA ALA A 31 -6.87 -21.96 -10.16
C ALA A 31 -6.74 -21.42 -11.60
N THR A 32 -5.86 -22.02 -12.41
CA THR A 32 -5.68 -21.66 -13.82
C THR A 32 -6.97 -21.90 -14.63
N MET A 33 -7.61 -23.06 -14.42
CA MET A 33 -8.86 -23.38 -15.12
C MET A 33 -10.03 -22.49 -14.68
N ALA A 34 -10.09 -22.15 -13.40
CA ALA A 34 -11.10 -21.21 -12.90
C ALA A 34 -10.94 -19.82 -13.56
N ASN A 35 -9.71 -19.31 -13.64
CA ASN A 35 -9.42 -18.04 -14.31
C ASN A 35 -9.73 -18.09 -15.82
N TYR A 36 -9.38 -19.20 -16.49
CA TYR A 36 -9.69 -19.39 -17.91
C TYR A 36 -11.21 -19.38 -18.16
N ASN A 37 -11.97 -20.15 -17.38
CA ASN A 37 -13.43 -20.17 -17.49
C ASN A 37 -14.05 -18.80 -17.15
N LYS A 38 -13.51 -18.09 -16.16
CA LYS A 38 -13.92 -16.73 -15.82
C LYS A 38 -13.72 -15.78 -17.02
N SER A 39 -12.56 -15.82 -17.68
CA SER A 39 -12.28 -14.98 -18.86
C SER A 39 -13.23 -15.27 -20.02
N ILE A 40 -13.58 -16.55 -20.25
CA ILE A 40 -14.60 -16.91 -21.26
C ILE A 40 -15.97 -16.36 -20.87
N SER A 41 -16.35 -16.53 -19.61
CA SER A 41 -17.64 -16.01 -19.11
C SER A 41 -17.74 -14.50 -19.23
N GLN A 42 -16.65 -13.78 -18.93
CA GLN A 42 -16.58 -12.33 -19.09
C GLN A 42 -16.72 -11.90 -20.56
N TYR A 43 -16.01 -12.58 -21.47
CA TYR A 43 -16.12 -12.31 -22.91
C TYR A 43 -17.51 -12.55 -23.48
N LEU A 44 -18.22 -13.58 -23.00
CA LEU A 44 -19.56 -13.91 -23.46
C LEU A 44 -20.66 -13.08 -22.78
N ASN A 45 -20.37 -12.42 -21.68
CA ASN A 45 -21.30 -11.62 -20.91
C ASN A 45 -21.19 -10.16 -21.38
N GLU A 46 -22.12 -9.69 -22.19
CA GLU A 46 -22.23 -8.28 -22.60
C GLU A 46 -22.69 -7.36 -21.46
N LEU A 47 -22.95 -7.91 -20.28
CA LEU A 47 -23.39 -7.14 -19.11
C LEU A 47 -22.17 -6.51 -18.43
N ASP A 48 -22.21 -5.19 -18.33
CA ASP A 48 -21.31 -4.37 -17.52
C ASP A 48 -21.26 -4.90 -16.08
N SER A 49 -20.12 -5.44 -15.71
CA SER A 49 -19.92 -6.06 -14.41
C SER A 49 -18.70 -5.47 -13.71
N GLY A 50 -18.75 -4.19 -13.41
CA GLY A 50 -17.66 -3.46 -12.76
C GLY A 50 -17.02 -4.16 -11.55
N LEU A 51 -17.68 -5.12 -10.93
CA LEU A 51 -17.12 -5.94 -9.86
C LEU A 51 -16.32 -7.15 -10.37
N HIS A 52 -16.53 -7.62 -11.61
CA HIS A 52 -15.81 -8.77 -12.16
C HIS A 52 -14.35 -8.50 -12.50
N ASP A 53 -13.97 -7.24 -12.58
CA ASP A 53 -12.60 -6.84 -12.94
C ASP A 53 -11.65 -6.83 -11.72
N TYR A 54 -12.19 -6.88 -10.51
CA TYR A 54 -11.37 -6.94 -9.30
C TYR A 54 -10.81 -8.35 -9.08
N ASN A 55 -9.55 -8.55 -9.48
CA ASN A 55 -8.81 -9.78 -9.25
C ASN A 55 -7.74 -9.57 -8.19
N PHE A 56 -7.79 -10.40 -7.16
CA PHE A 56 -6.77 -10.40 -6.10
C PHE A 56 -5.69 -11.42 -6.41
N GLU A 57 -4.42 -11.00 -6.32
CA GLU A 57 -3.27 -11.86 -6.62
C GLU A 57 -2.65 -12.46 -5.38
N LYS A 58 -2.44 -11.68 -4.34
CA LYS A 58 -1.69 -12.06 -3.16
C LYS A 58 -2.44 -11.70 -1.89
N ALA A 59 -2.33 -12.58 -0.89
CA ALA A 59 -2.77 -12.30 0.48
C ALA A 59 -1.55 -12.32 1.40
N THR A 60 -1.31 -11.21 2.10
CA THR A 60 -0.27 -11.09 3.12
C THR A 60 -0.96 -11.02 4.48
N SER A 61 -0.59 -11.92 5.41
CA SER A 61 -1.10 -11.86 6.79
C SER A 61 -0.48 -10.67 7.51
N LEU A 62 -1.34 -9.84 8.10
CA LEU A 62 -0.92 -8.75 8.97
C LEU A 62 -0.81 -9.24 10.41
N ARG A 63 -0.05 -8.52 11.22
CA ARG A 63 0.17 -8.87 12.62
C ARG A 63 -1.13 -8.98 13.41
N TYR A 64 -2.07 -8.05 13.16
CA TYR A 64 -3.44 -8.01 13.68
C TYR A 64 -4.26 -7.03 12.84
N GLY A 65 -5.57 -6.96 13.05
CA GLY A 65 -6.46 -6.01 12.39
C GLY A 65 -6.44 -4.61 13.04
N GLU A 66 -7.56 -3.93 13.02
CA GLU A 66 -7.72 -2.64 13.69
C GLU A 66 -7.42 -2.76 15.19
N ASN A 67 -7.84 -3.87 15.80
CA ASN A 67 -7.60 -4.18 17.20
C ASN A 67 -6.75 -5.46 17.36
N PRO A 68 -5.98 -5.60 18.47
CA PRO A 68 -5.02 -6.69 18.66
C PRO A 68 -5.60 -8.12 18.60
N HIS A 69 -6.89 -8.27 18.89
CA HIS A 69 -7.57 -9.57 18.89
C HIS A 69 -8.12 -9.98 17.52
N GLN A 70 -8.04 -9.10 16.52
CA GLN A 70 -8.56 -9.34 15.17
C GLN A 70 -7.48 -9.86 14.24
N ASN A 71 -7.81 -10.85 13.43
CA ASN A 71 -6.96 -11.29 12.34
C ASN A 71 -7.22 -10.44 11.10
N ALA A 72 -6.15 -10.09 10.37
CA ALA A 72 -6.26 -9.33 9.14
C ALA A 72 -5.32 -9.85 8.06
N LYS A 73 -5.69 -9.60 6.81
CA LYS A 73 -4.87 -9.88 5.62
C LYS A 73 -5.00 -8.71 4.65
N LEU A 74 -3.89 -8.37 4.02
CA LEU A 74 -3.86 -7.47 2.87
C LEU A 74 -3.93 -8.32 1.60
N TYR A 75 -4.88 -8.03 0.75
CA TYR A 75 -4.97 -8.60 -0.60
C TYR A 75 -4.55 -7.54 -1.61
N THR A 76 -3.68 -7.91 -2.53
CA THR A 76 -3.25 -7.02 -3.62
C THR A 76 -4.01 -7.32 -4.90
N PHE A 77 -4.29 -6.29 -5.69
CA PHE A 77 -4.86 -6.46 -7.02
C PHE A 77 -3.80 -6.98 -7.99
N GLN A 78 -4.25 -7.67 -9.05
CA GLN A 78 -3.39 -8.07 -10.16
C GLN A 78 -3.07 -6.86 -11.06
N GLY A 79 -1.89 -6.89 -11.71
CA GLY A 79 -1.56 -5.91 -12.75
C GLY A 79 -1.20 -4.52 -12.24
N LEU A 80 -0.81 -4.38 -10.98
CA LEU A 80 -0.33 -3.11 -10.44
C LEU A 80 1.00 -2.72 -11.07
N GLU A 81 1.00 -1.73 -11.95
CA GLU A 81 2.21 -1.24 -12.64
C GLU A 81 2.97 -0.20 -11.81
N HIS A 82 2.25 0.61 -11.03
CA HIS A 82 2.82 1.67 -10.20
C HIS A 82 2.95 1.28 -8.73
N LYS A 83 3.89 1.92 -8.04
CA LYS A 83 4.06 1.77 -6.60
C LYS A 83 2.91 2.48 -5.87
N ASN A 84 2.28 1.74 -4.97
CA ASN A 84 1.18 2.18 -4.11
C ASN A 84 1.37 1.60 -2.70
N ILE A 85 0.43 1.79 -1.80
CA ILE A 85 0.55 1.31 -0.41
C ILE A 85 0.73 -0.20 -0.33
N ALA A 86 0.09 -0.97 -1.22
CA ALA A 86 0.13 -2.43 -1.16
C ALA A 86 1.47 -3.03 -1.63
N ASN A 87 2.25 -2.29 -2.43
CA ASN A 87 3.53 -2.72 -3.00
C ASN A 87 4.65 -1.67 -2.84
N ALA A 88 4.54 -0.78 -1.87
CA ALA A 88 5.51 0.28 -1.59
C ALA A 88 6.93 -0.24 -1.34
N ASP A 89 7.92 0.55 -1.73
CA ASP A 89 9.30 0.30 -1.32
C ASP A 89 9.51 0.84 0.09
N ILE A 90 9.70 -0.08 1.04
CA ILE A 90 9.98 0.26 2.44
C ILE A 90 11.49 0.53 2.57
N ILE A 91 11.87 1.81 2.65
CA ILE A 91 13.29 2.22 2.79
C ILE A 91 13.79 1.99 4.21
N GLN A 92 12.92 2.22 5.20
CA GLN A 92 13.23 2.10 6.62
C GLN A 92 12.02 1.62 7.41
N GLY A 93 12.27 0.96 8.53
CA GLY A 93 11.28 0.56 9.52
C GLY A 93 10.77 -0.86 9.35
N LYS A 94 9.79 -1.22 10.16
CA LYS A 94 9.14 -2.54 10.17
C LYS A 94 7.98 -2.57 9.17
N GLU A 95 7.45 -3.76 8.92
CA GLU A 95 6.21 -3.96 8.17
C GLU A 95 5.07 -3.07 8.69
N LEU A 96 4.19 -2.68 7.78
CA LEU A 96 3.02 -1.87 8.10
C LEU A 96 2.00 -2.69 8.88
N SER A 97 1.39 -2.09 9.90
CA SER A 97 0.20 -2.63 10.55
C SER A 97 -1.05 -2.30 9.73
N TYR A 98 -2.17 -2.94 10.07
CA TYR A 98 -3.48 -2.61 9.49
C TYR A 98 -3.77 -1.10 9.56
N ASN A 99 -3.62 -0.50 10.74
CA ASN A 99 -3.88 0.92 10.93
C ASN A 99 -2.89 1.80 10.14
N ASN A 100 -1.60 1.40 10.05
CA ASN A 100 -0.66 2.15 9.21
C ASN A 100 -1.06 2.12 7.73
N ILE A 101 -1.58 1.00 7.22
CA ILE A 101 -2.04 0.89 5.83
C ILE A 101 -3.24 1.80 5.58
N VAL A 102 -4.23 1.77 6.47
CA VAL A 102 -5.45 2.60 6.35
C VAL A 102 -5.11 4.10 6.40
N ASP A 103 -4.29 4.51 7.38
CA ASP A 103 -3.87 5.90 7.52
C ASP A 103 -2.98 6.35 6.34
N ALA A 104 -2.10 5.46 5.87
CA ALA A 104 -1.20 5.74 4.75
C ALA A 104 -1.96 5.90 3.43
N ASP A 105 -2.97 5.08 3.19
CA ASP A 105 -3.83 5.17 2.02
C ASP A 105 -4.60 6.49 2.00
N ALA A 106 -5.23 6.86 3.12
CA ALA A 106 -5.93 8.14 3.25
C ALA A 106 -4.99 9.35 3.05
N ALA A 107 -3.76 9.28 3.56
CA ALA A 107 -2.78 10.35 3.40
C ALA A 107 -2.29 10.47 1.95
N LEU A 108 -2.02 9.33 1.30
CA LEU A 108 -1.55 9.25 -0.09
C LEU A 108 -2.60 9.79 -1.05
N GLU A 109 -3.83 9.30 -0.96
CA GLU A 109 -4.91 9.72 -1.85
C GLU A 109 -5.19 11.22 -1.69
N CYS A 110 -5.20 11.72 -0.46
CA CYS A 110 -5.39 13.16 -0.22
C CYS A 110 -4.24 14.01 -0.80
N VAL A 111 -2.96 13.60 -0.63
CA VAL A 111 -1.84 14.42 -1.11
C VAL A 111 -1.68 14.43 -2.63
N LYS A 112 -2.16 13.40 -3.31
CA LYS A 112 -2.18 13.31 -4.79
C LYS A 112 -3.09 14.35 -5.45
N GLU A 113 -4.04 14.91 -4.73
CA GLU A 113 -4.95 15.94 -5.26
C GLU A 113 -4.26 17.30 -5.50
N PHE A 114 -3.04 17.49 -4.97
CA PHE A 114 -2.31 18.74 -5.07
C PHE A 114 -1.22 18.69 -6.15
N GLU A 115 -1.10 19.72 -6.94
CA GLU A 115 0.02 19.92 -7.90
C GLU A 115 1.20 20.64 -7.26
N GLU A 116 0.94 21.64 -6.43
CA GLU A 116 1.93 22.38 -5.64
C GLU A 116 2.55 21.47 -4.56
N PRO A 117 3.73 21.81 -4.04
CA PRO A 117 4.29 21.10 -2.90
C PRO A 117 3.28 21.02 -1.74
N ALA A 118 2.90 19.82 -1.35
CA ALA A 118 1.85 19.61 -0.36
C ALA A 118 2.27 18.60 0.71
N CYS A 119 1.68 18.78 1.89
CA CYS A 119 1.80 17.88 3.03
C CYS A 119 0.42 17.55 3.59
N VAL A 120 0.19 16.29 3.84
CA VAL A 120 -1.01 15.76 4.50
C VAL A 120 -0.59 14.96 5.73
N ILE A 121 -1.17 15.26 6.87
CA ILE A 121 -0.99 14.53 8.13
C ILE A 121 -2.31 13.86 8.46
N VAL A 122 -2.27 12.52 8.60
CA VAL A 122 -3.46 11.69 8.88
C VAL A 122 -3.33 11.00 10.21
N LYS A 123 -4.43 10.94 10.93
CA LYS A 123 -4.61 10.15 12.15
C LYS A 123 -5.99 9.51 12.13
N HIS A 124 -6.03 8.16 12.32
CA HIS A 124 -7.28 7.39 12.31
C HIS A 124 -8.09 7.59 11.01
N ALA A 125 -7.43 7.45 9.86
CA ALA A 125 -7.97 7.62 8.51
C ALA A 125 -8.57 9.00 8.21
N ASN A 126 -8.30 10.02 9.05
CA ASN A 126 -8.78 11.37 8.83
C ASN A 126 -7.62 12.36 8.80
N PRO A 127 -7.59 13.30 7.84
CA PRO A 127 -6.62 14.38 7.85
C PRO A 127 -6.82 15.28 9.07
N CYS A 128 -5.75 15.48 9.84
CA CYS A 128 -5.69 16.47 10.92
C CYS A 128 -4.89 17.73 10.54
N GLY A 129 -4.14 17.65 9.43
CA GLY A 129 -3.45 18.79 8.85
C GLY A 129 -3.23 18.59 7.36
N VAL A 130 -3.63 19.57 6.55
CA VAL A 130 -3.43 19.60 5.10
C VAL A 130 -2.97 20.98 4.68
N ALA A 131 -1.89 21.06 3.93
CA ALA A 131 -1.42 22.34 3.38
C ALA A 131 -0.63 22.14 2.09
N ALA A 132 -0.84 23.07 1.16
CA ALA A 132 0.00 23.28 -0.01
C ALA A 132 0.70 24.63 0.09
N SER A 133 1.95 24.73 -0.35
CA SER A 133 2.75 25.94 -0.27
C SER A 133 3.86 25.94 -1.34
N ASN A 134 4.75 26.92 -1.28
CA ASN A 134 5.87 27.05 -2.21
C ASN A 134 7.02 26.04 -1.96
N SER A 135 7.02 25.33 -0.83
CA SER A 135 7.99 24.29 -0.50
C SER A 135 7.35 23.23 0.41
N ILE A 136 7.92 22.01 0.40
CA ILE A 136 7.44 20.96 1.29
C ILE A 136 7.68 21.27 2.76
N TYR A 137 8.77 21.99 3.08
CA TYR A 137 9.03 22.47 4.44
C TYR A 137 7.89 23.35 4.95
N ASN A 138 7.50 24.36 4.16
CA ASN A 138 6.41 25.26 4.51
C ASN A 138 5.06 24.54 4.54
N SER A 139 4.83 23.59 3.62
CA SER A 139 3.62 22.79 3.61
C SER A 139 3.52 21.93 4.88
N TYR A 140 4.62 21.31 5.31
CA TYR A 140 4.67 20.57 6.57
C TYR A 140 4.42 21.49 7.77
N ASP A 141 5.08 22.66 7.83
CA ASP A 141 4.93 23.61 8.93
C ASP A 141 3.47 24.07 9.09
N LEU A 142 2.81 24.39 7.99
CA LEU A 142 1.40 24.78 7.97
C LEU A 142 0.47 23.63 8.34
N ALA A 143 0.67 22.46 7.76
CA ALA A 143 -0.13 21.26 8.06
C ALA A 143 -0.02 20.90 9.55
N PHE A 144 1.19 20.88 10.10
CA PHE A 144 1.42 20.60 11.51
C PHE A 144 0.75 21.61 12.44
N LYS A 145 0.80 22.90 12.10
CA LYS A 145 0.17 23.98 12.89
C LYS A 145 -1.35 23.91 12.94
N THR A 146 -1.98 23.18 12.04
CA THR A 146 -3.44 23.02 12.03
C THR A 146 -3.93 22.32 13.30
N ASP A 147 -3.30 21.19 13.67
CA ASP A 147 -3.57 20.47 14.90
C ASP A 147 -2.33 19.69 15.38
N PRO A 148 -1.42 20.35 16.09
CA PRO A 148 -0.20 19.69 16.58
C PRO A 148 -0.45 18.54 17.55
N THR A 149 -1.58 18.55 18.23
CA THR A 149 -1.94 17.51 19.19
C THR A 149 -2.33 16.22 18.48
N SER A 150 -3.19 16.30 17.47
CA SER A 150 -3.62 15.15 16.68
C SER A 150 -2.51 14.63 15.75
N ALA A 151 -1.58 15.49 15.34
CA ALA A 151 -0.45 15.13 14.51
C ALA A 151 0.52 14.13 15.19
N PHE A 152 0.52 14.05 16.51
CA PHE A 152 1.40 13.14 17.26
C PHE A 152 1.12 11.66 16.93
N GLY A 153 2.13 10.96 16.43
CA GLY A 153 2.01 9.56 15.98
C GLY A 153 1.19 9.42 14.69
N GLY A 154 1.12 10.46 13.88
CA GLY A 154 0.43 10.44 12.61
C GLY A 154 1.24 9.82 11.47
N VAL A 155 0.55 9.62 10.35
CA VAL A 155 1.13 9.29 9.05
C VAL A 155 1.20 10.58 8.24
N ILE A 156 2.35 10.83 7.61
CA ILE A 156 2.62 12.06 6.86
C ILE A 156 2.94 11.72 5.41
N ALA A 157 2.20 12.33 4.47
CA ALA A 157 2.44 12.18 3.05
C ALA A 157 2.83 13.51 2.39
N PHE A 158 3.76 13.41 1.45
CA PHE A 158 4.22 14.51 0.59
C PHE A 158 4.08 14.11 -0.87
N ASN A 159 3.75 15.06 -1.74
CA ASN A 159 3.71 14.86 -3.19
C ASN A 159 5.02 15.23 -3.92
N LYS A 160 6.04 15.67 -3.21
CA LYS A 160 7.39 15.99 -3.72
C LYS A 160 8.45 15.31 -2.83
N ASN A 161 9.70 15.29 -3.30
CA ASN A 161 10.84 14.74 -2.54
C ASN A 161 10.99 15.42 -1.19
N VAL A 162 11.29 14.63 -0.16
CA VAL A 162 11.60 15.12 1.19
C VAL A 162 13.09 15.44 1.28
N ASP A 163 13.40 16.69 1.61
CA ASP A 163 14.74 17.20 1.83
C ASP A 163 15.19 17.07 3.30
N LEU A 164 16.48 17.33 3.55
CA LEU A 164 17.08 17.26 4.87
C LEU A 164 16.44 18.23 5.87
N GLU A 165 16.11 19.46 5.43
CA GLU A 165 15.55 20.48 6.30
C GLU A 165 14.18 20.04 6.83
N THR A 166 13.32 19.58 5.95
CA THR A 166 12.01 19.02 6.30
C THR A 166 12.13 17.81 7.23
N ALA A 167 13.06 16.89 6.94
CA ALA A 167 13.29 15.70 7.77
C ALA A 167 13.72 16.05 9.20
N LYS A 168 14.64 17.03 9.37
CA LYS A 168 15.08 17.53 10.68
C LYS A 168 13.93 18.14 11.47
N GLU A 169 13.13 18.96 10.81
CA GLU A 169 11.99 19.61 11.43
C GLU A 169 10.96 18.59 11.91
N MET A 170 10.62 17.62 11.06
CA MET A 170 9.72 16.52 11.40
C MET A 170 10.24 15.72 12.60
N ASN A 171 11.51 15.37 12.60
CA ASN A 171 12.13 14.61 13.69
C ASN A 171 12.14 15.37 15.02
N THR A 172 12.24 16.69 14.96
CA THR A 172 12.29 17.54 16.17
C THR A 172 10.90 17.74 16.77
N ARG A 173 9.88 17.96 15.91
CA ARG A 173 8.55 18.40 16.36
C ARG A 173 7.67 17.31 16.90
N GLN A 174 7.72 16.11 16.31
CA GLN A 174 6.72 15.09 16.68
C GLN A 174 7.23 13.65 16.60
N PHE A 175 6.49 12.77 17.24
CA PHE A 175 6.56 11.34 16.98
C PHE A 175 5.80 11.05 15.68
N ILE A 176 6.41 10.27 14.78
CA ILE A 176 5.90 9.93 13.46
C ILE A 176 5.89 8.41 13.32
N GLU A 177 4.80 7.85 12.80
CA GLU A 177 4.74 6.41 12.51
C GLU A 177 5.17 6.08 11.09
N VAL A 178 4.69 6.85 10.10
CA VAL A 178 4.98 6.60 8.67
C VAL A 178 5.21 7.93 7.95
N VAL A 179 6.18 7.96 7.05
CA VAL A 179 6.38 9.05 6.08
C VAL A 179 6.32 8.49 4.67
N ILE A 180 5.55 9.15 3.81
CA ILE A 180 5.31 8.75 2.42
C ILE A 180 5.75 9.89 1.50
N ALA A 181 6.53 9.57 0.47
CA ALA A 181 6.92 10.55 -0.55
C ALA A 181 7.34 9.84 -1.86
N PRO A 182 7.37 10.55 -3.00
CA PRO A 182 7.91 10.01 -4.25
C PRO A 182 9.43 9.78 -4.19
N GLY A 183 10.12 10.44 -3.28
CA GLY A 183 11.54 10.29 -3.04
C GLY A 183 12.00 10.99 -1.78
N PHE A 184 13.24 10.71 -1.41
CA PHE A 184 13.91 11.27 -0.24
C PHE A 184 15.36 11.56 -0.61
N ASP A 185 15.87 12.71 -0.23
CA ASP A 185 17.29 13.02 -0.36
C ASP A 185 18.12 12.07 0.54
N GLU A 186 19.32 11.73 0.13
CA GLU A 186 20.17 10.81 0.89
C GLU A 186 20.42 11.27 2.34
N ASP A 187 20.57 12.57 2.54
CA ASP A 187 20.78 13.13 3.87
C ASP A 187 19.49 13.17 4.70
N ALA A 188 18.32 13.28 4.07
CA ALA A 188 17.03 13.12 4.74
C ALA A 188 16.83 11.67 5.25
N ILE A 189 17.23 10.67 4.45
CA ILE A 189 17.21 9.26 4.89
C ILE A 189 18.14 9.05 6.09
N LYS A 190 19.35 9.62 6.07
CA LYS A 190 20.29 9.55 7.21
C LYS A 190 19.72 10.20 8.46
N GLU A 191 18.99 11.31 8.30
CA GLU A 191 18.33 11.99 9.41
C GLU A 191 17.21 11.12 10.02
N PHE A 192 16.37 10.51 9.20
CA PHE A 192 15.33 9.58 9.69
C PHE A 192 15.92 8.33 10.34
N ALA A 193 17.12 7.88 9.95
CA ALA A 193 17.79 6.74 10.55
C ALA A 193 18.08 6.92 12.05
N ASN A 194 18.12 8.16 12.57
CA ASN A 194 18.21 8.45 14.00
C ASN A 194 16.97 7.96 14.77
N LYS A 195 15.82 7.79 14.08
CA LYS A 195 14.56 7.28 14.63
C LYS A 195 14.12 6.00 13.91
N LYS A 196 14.76 4.89 14.19
CA LYS A 196 14.60 3.58 13.50
C LYS A 196 13.17 3.04 13.44
N ASN A 197 12.27 3.54 14.27
CA ASN A 197 10.88 3.09 14.30
C ASN A 197 9.98 3.79 13.27
N ILE A 198 10.43 4.90 12.69
CA ILE A 198 9.71 5.56 11.59
C ILE A 198 9.77 4.65 10.37
N ARG A 199 8.64 4.44 9.72
CA ARG A 199 8.55 3.73 8.44
C ARG A 199 8.63 4.75 7.32
N ILE A 200 9.57 4.55 6.40
CA ILE A 200 9.76 5.42 5.24
C ILE A 200 9.33 4.65 4.00
N LEU A 201 8.31 5.15 3.33
CA LEU A 201 7.73 4.55 2.13
C LEU A 201 8.01 5.43 0.91
N LYS A 202 8.64 4.85 -0.10
CA LYS A 202 8.75 5.47 -1.41
C LYS A 202 7.63 4.96 -2.30
N ILE A 203 6.78 5.87 -2.76
CA ILE A 203 5.59 5.56 -3.54
C ILE A 203 5.48 6.55 -4.71
N ASP A 204 5.14 6.05 -5.88
CA ASP A 204 4.87 6.89 -7.04
C ASP A 204 3.59 7.73 -6.80
N MET A 205 3.64 9.00 -7.27
CA MET A 205 2.50 9.91 -7.21
C MET A 205 1.63 9.85 -8.48
N ALA A 206 1.80 8.82 -9.31
CA ALA A 206 0.94 8.61 -10.46
C ALA A 206 -0.54 8.48 -10.03
N LYS A 207 -1.40 9.14 -10.77
CA LYS A 207 -2.86 9.09 -10.55
C LYS A 207 -3.52 7.88 -11.22
N ASP A 208 -2.76 7.14 -12.04
CA ASP A 208 -3.28 5.99 -12.76
C ASP A 208 -3.61 4.86 -11.80
N ASN A 209 -4.90 4.57 -11.69
CA ASN A 209 -5.40 3.43 -10.94
C ASN A 209 -5.94 2.42 -11.97
N PRO A 210 -5.35 1.22 -12.11
CA PRO A 210 -5.86 0.19 -13.00
C PRO A 210 -7.24 -0.33 -12.56
N TYR A 211 -7.65 -0.03 -11.34
CA TYR A 211 -8.98 -0.31 -10.81
C TYR A 211 -9.66 1.02 -10.44
N PRO A 212 -10.15 1.76 -11.45
CA PRO A 212 -10.88 2.99 -11.19
C PRO A 212 -12.15 2.65 -10.41
N GLY A 213 -12.33 3.32 -9.29
CA GLY A 213 -13.51 3.16 -8.49
C GLY A 213 -13.25 2.75 -7.05
N THR A 214 -14.18 3.13 -6.21
CA THR A 214 -14.14 2.87 -4.77
C THR A 214 -15.04 1.69 -4.43
N LEU A 215 -14.49 0.74 -3.66
CA LEU A 215 -15.24 -0.36 -3.08
C LEU A 215 -15.54 -0.05 -1.61
N LYS A 216 -16.81 0.00 -1.26
CA LYS A 216 -17.24 0.20 0.12
C LYS A 216 -18.11 -0.96 0.59
N LYS A 217 -17.61 -1.72 1.56
CA LYS A 217 -18.41 -2.77 2.21
C LYS A 217 -19.58 -2.15 2.97
N ILE A 218 -20.76 -2.71 2.77
CA ILE A 218 -21.96 -2.44 3.55
C ILE A 218 -22.51 -3.73 4.16
N SER A 219 -23.53 -3.64 5.02
CA SER A 219 -24.22 -4.84 5.51
C SER A 219 -24.92 -5.55 4.36
N GLY A 220 -24.46 -6.77 4.05
CA GLY A 220 -25.05 -7.60 3.00
C GLY A 220 -24.60 -7.31 1.57
N GLY A 221 -23.62 -6.40 1.35
CA GLY A 221 -23.17 -6.09 0.00
C GLY A 221 -21.92 -5.22 -0.07
N ILE A 222 -21.61 -4.80 -1.29
CA ILE A 222 -20.52 -3.87 -1.62
C ILE A 222 -21.09 -2.77 -2.53
N LEU A 223 -20.82 -1.52 -2.22
CA LEU A 223 -21.00 -0.41 -3.14
C LEU A 223 -19.75 -0.28 -4.01
N VAL A 224 -19.98 -0.06 -5.29
CA VAL A 224 -18.95 0.23 -6.29
C VAL A 224 -19.30 1.56 -6.93
N GLN A 225 -18.35 2.48 -7.00
CA GLN A 225 -18.51 3.75 -7.70
C GLN A 225 -17.24 4.09 -8.46
N ASP A 226 -17.37 4.77 -9.59
CA ASP A 226 -16.32 5.39 -10.39
C ASP A 226 -15.83 6.70 -9.75
#